data_f41f169d87669e6d190e7e8a326f3b8a
#
_entry.id   f41f169d87669e6d190e7e8a326f3b8a
#
_cell.length_a   1.000
_cell.length_b   1.000
_cell.length_c   1.000
_cell.angle_alpha   90.00
_cell.angle_beta   90.00
_cell.angle_gamma   90.00
#
_symmetry.space_group_name_H-M   'P 1'
#
loop_
_entity.id
_entity.type
_entity.pdbx_description
1 polymer ?
#
loop_
_entity_poly.entity_id
_entity_poly.type
_entity_poly.pdbx_seq_one_letter_code
_entity_poly.pdbx_strand_id
1 'polypeptide(L)'
;MTQFYDILKQLIRVPSVVGAEHPFFMFLKRELEEIGINVEHYDGVLVAKGDEPESGYISAHVDRHGLVCTGHNEFQYAAFIAKNMADLTGNSNSEQLLYNFSSRFVNEKVQAYEPRSGAYLGIGVIKDAYLCSRRNNIIFKVDGLEYLLPGTPIAFVDKLVHKDNLISAQLDNVISVAIIIYMYQLGYKGTAFFTASEEAGKSWRFLLEWF
;
A
#
# COMPACT_ATOMS: atom_id res chain seq x y z
N MET A 1 15.51 19.88 0.76
CA MET A 1 14.05 19.64 0.91
C MET A 1 13.37 19.34 -0.43
N THR A 2 13.71 20.00 -1.50
CA THR A 2 13.12 19.76 -2.85
C THR A 2 13.28 18.31 -3.29
N GLN A 3 14.48 17.75 -3.21
CA GLN A 3 14.78 16.39 -3.67
C GLN A 3 13.98 15.31 -2.92
N PHE A 4 13.89 15.37 -1.60
CA PHE A 4 13.07 14.42 -0.80
C PHE A 4 11.59 14.50 -1.19
N TYR A 5 11.07 15.71 -1.37
CA TYR A 5 9.67 15.90 -1.76
C TYR A 5 9.38 15.36 -3.17
N ASP A 6 10.33 15.49 -4.09
CA ASP A 6 10.19 14.94 -5.45
C ASP A 6 10.17 13.40 -5.43
N ILE A 7 11.03 12.76 -4.61
CA ILE A 7 10.98 11.30 -4.38
C ILE A 7 9.62 10.89 -3.84
N LEU A 8 9.18 11.52 -2.76
CA LEU A 8 7.88 11.20 -2.12
C LEU A 8 6.72 11.36 -3.11
N LYS A 9 6.72 12.43 -3.90
CA LYS A 9 5.68 12.70 -4.91
C LYS A 9 5.63 11.64 -6.01
N GLN A 10 6.76 11.08 -6.39
CA GLN A 10 6.81 9.99 -7.36
C GLN A 10 6.27 8.69 -6.76
N LEU A 11 6.74 8.31 -5.56
CA LEU A 11 6.31 7.10 -4.86
C LEU A 11 4.81 7.06 -4.60
N ILE A 12 4.22 8.17 -4.14
CA ILE A 12 2.78 8.26 -3.86
C ILE A 12 1.91 7.92 -5.07
N ARG A 13 2.38 8.23 -6.28
CA ARG A 13 1.65 7.99 -7.53
C ARG A 13 1.64 6.53 -7.99
N VAL A 14 2.58 5.73 -7.50
CA VAL A 14 2.67 4.32 -7.87
C VAL A 14 1.75 3.52 -6.96
N PRO A 15 0.80 2.73 -7.51
CA PRO A 15 -0.09 1.93 -6.70
C PRO A 15 0.65 0.78 -5.99
N SER A 16 0.22 0.46 -4.75
CA SER A 16 0.79 -0.62 -3.96
C SER A 16 -0.24 -1.20 -2.97
N VAL A 17 -1.40 -1.57 -3.46
CA VAL A 17 -2.43 -2.20 -2.61
C VAL A 17 -1.94 -3.55 -2.11
N VAL A 18 -2.25 -3.86 -0.84
CA VAL A 18 -1.93 -5.15 -0.19
C VAL A 18 -2.25 -6.33 -1.11
N GLY A 19 -1.24 -7.17 -1.38
CA GLY A 19 -1.35 -8.32 -2.28
C GLY A 19 -1.18 -7.99 -3.77
N ALA A 20 -0.92 -6.72 -4.11
CA ALA A 20 -0.67 -6.25 -5.48
C ALA A 20 0.45 -5.19 -5.54
N GLU A 21 1.51 -5.39 -4.78
CA GLU A 21 2.63 -4.47 -4.59
C GLU A 21 3.65 -4.51 -5.74
N HIS A 22 3.53 -5.48 -6.65
CA HIS A 22 4.52 -5.70 -7.71
C HIS A 22 4.88 -4.45 -8.53
N PRO A 23 3.95 -3.59 -8.96
CA PRO A 23 4.27 -2.37 -9.68
C PRO A 23 5.16 -1.43 -8.86
N PHE A 24 4.92 -1.34 -7.56
CA PHE A 24 5.70 -0.52 -6.65
C PHE A 24 7.13 -1.08 -6.45
N PHE A 25 7.26 -2.39 -6.29
CA PHE A 25 8.58 -3.03 -6.21
C PHE A 25 9.41 -2.79 -7.48
N MET A 26 8.79 -2.90 -8.66
CA MET A 26 9.49 -2.68 -9.93
C MET A 26 9.91 -1.20 -10.09
N PHE A 27 9.05 -0.28 -9.68
CA PHE A 27 9.39 1.13 -9.64
C PHE A 27 10.55 1.40 -8.67
N LEU A 28 10.44 0.93 -7.43
CA LEU A 28 11.44 1.12 -6.38
C LEU A 28 12.81 0.52 -6.77
N LYS A 29 12.81 -0.68 -7.36
CA LYS A 29 14.02 -1.32 -7.86
C LYS A 29 14.74 -0.41 -8.85
N ARG A 30 14.03 0.10 -9.85
CA ARG A 30 14.62 1.02 -10.84
C ARG A 30 15.18 2.27 -10.19
N GLU A 31 14.44 2.95 -9.32
CA GLU A 31 14.90 4.18 -8.65
C GLU A 31 16.17 3.95 -7.80
N LEU A 32 16.28 2.81 -7.14
CA LEU A 32 17.47 2.46 -6.36
C LEU A 32 18.66 2.09 -7.25
N GLU A 33 18.43 1.31 -8.31
CA GLU A 33 19.48 0.96 -9.29
C GLU A 33 20.02 2.21 -10.03
N GLU A 34 19.17 3.20 -10.34
CA GLU A 34 19.56 4.46 -10.96
C GLU A 34 20.53 5.29 -10.09
N ILE A 35 20.47 5.13 -8.77
CA ILE A 35 21.42 5.76 -7.84
C ILE A 35 22.60 4.84 -7.46
N GLY A 36 22.75 3.70 -8.16
CA GLY A 36 23.89 2.80 -8.01
C GLY A 36 23.76 1.75 -6.90
N ILE A 37 22.60 1.57 -6.31
CA ILE A 37 22.35 0.59 -5.25
C ILE A 37 22.10 -0.78 -5.87
N ASN A 38 22.74 -1.83 -5.33
CA ASN A 38 22.47 -3.21 -5.71
C ASN A 38 21.15 -3.69 -5.12
N VAL A 39 20.24 -4.18 -5.97
CA VAL A 39 18.88 -4.54 -5.55
C VAL A 39 18.53 -5.97 -5.94
N GLU A 40 18.16 -6.76 -4.93
CA GLU A 40 17.64 -8.11 -5.10
C GLU A 40 16.14 -8.12 -4.80
N HIS A 41 15.35 -8.81 -5.64
CA HIS A 41 13.90 -8.89 -5.46
C HIS A 41 13.49 -10.35 -5.26
N TYR A 42 12.86 -10.61 -4.13
CA TYR A 42 12.32 -11.90 -3.72
C TYR A 42 10.79 -11.82 -3.58
N ASP A 43 10.15 -12.95 -3.32
CA ASP A 43 8.71 -12.94 -3.03
C ASP A 43 8.42 -12.13 -1.75
N GLY A 44 7.66 -11.07 -1.91
CA GLY A 44 7.25 -10.19 -0.82
C GLY A 44 8.32 -9.29 -0.19
N VAL A 45 9.57 -9.30 -0.69
CA VAL A 45 10.62 -8.40 -0.19
C VAL A 45 11.60 -7.98 -1.28
N LEU A 46 11.96 -6.69 -1.27
CA LEU A 46 13.04 -6.15 -2.07
C LEU A 46 14.16 -5.72 -1.12
N VAL A 47 15.38 -6.16 -1.41
CA VAL A 47 16.57 -5.92 -0.58
C VAL A 47 17.52 -5.02 -1.32
N ALA A 48 17.80 -3.86 -0.76
CA ALA A 48 18.76 -2.91 -1.29
C ALA A 48 20.04 -2.95 -0.46
N LYS A 49 21.18 -3.15 -1.11
CA LYS A 49 22.49 -3.28 -0.46
C LYS A 49 23.40 -2.13 -0.88
N GLY A 50 23.80 -1.30 0.07
CA GLY A 50 24.83 -0.30 -0.13
C GLY A 50 26.25 -0.91 -0.10
N ASP A 51 27.26 -0.05 -0.10
CA ASP A 51 28.69 -0.46 -0.19
C ASP A 51 29.20 -1.23 1.05
N GLU A 52 28.56 -1.06 2.19
CA GLU A 52 28.89 -1.74 3.46
C GLU A 52 27.61 -2.40 4.04
N PRO A 53 27.11 -3.49 3.43
CA PRO A 53 25.79 -4.04 3.75
C PRO A 53 25.56 -4.39 5.22
N GLU A 54 26.63 -4.79 5.91
CA GLU A 54 26.58 -5.18 7.33
C GLU A 54 26.67 -3.99 8.30
N SER A 55 26.85 -2.75 7.81
CA SER A 55 27.03 -1.57 8.66
C SER A 55 25.73 -1.11 9.35
N GLY A 56 24.58 -1.60 8.88
CA GLY A 56 23.27 -1.33 9.49
C GLY A 56 22.12 -1.87 8.65
N TYR A 57 21.00 -2.11 9.33
CA TYR A 57 19.78 -2.66 8.74
C TYR A 57 18.60 -1.75 9.01
N ILE A 58 17.83 -1.43 7.98
CA ILE A 58 16.59 -0.65 8.08
C ILE A 58 15.49 -1.32 7.28
N SER A 59 14.23 -1.10 7.64
CA SER A 59 13.11 -1.64 6.89
C SER A 59 11.95 -0.65 6.78
N ALA A 60 11.18 -0.78 5.70
CA ALA A 60 9.89 -0.13 5.51
C ALA A 60 8.96 -1.06 4.75
N HIS A 61 7.66 -1.06 5.08
CA HIS A 61 6.70 -1.72 4.21
C HIS A 61 6.30 -0.82 3.04
N VAL A 62 5.88 -1.45 1.94
CA VAL A 62 5.53 -0.76 0.70
C VAL A 62 4.04 -0.79 0.41
N ASP A 63 3.33 -1.75 1.01
CA ASP A 63 1.90 -1.90 0.80
C ASP A 63 1.10 -0.80 1.50
N ARG A 64 -0.03 -0.49 0.91
CA ARG A 64 -0.99 0.51 1.38
C ARG A 64 -2.39 -0.06 1.39
N HIS A 65 -3.22 0.48 2.24
CA HIS A 65 -4.65 0.20 2.25
C HIS A 65 -5.27 0.42 0.86
N GLY A 66 -6.19 -0.46 0.49
CA GLY A 66 -6.91 -0.39 -0.75
C GLY A 66 -8.08 -1.36 -0.76
N LEU A 67 -8.60 -1.65 -1.95
CA LEU A 67 -9.65 -2.63 -2.16
C LEU A 67 -9.20 -3.66 -3.18
N VAL A 68 -9.86 -4.81 -3.18
CA VAL A 68 -9.74 -5.82 -4.24
C VAL A 68 -11.14 -6.18 -4.76
N CYS A 69 -11.30 -6.20 -6.07
CA CYS A 69 -12.53 -6.67 -6.69
C CYS A 69 -12.74 -8.16 -6.37
N THR A 70 -13.88 -8.52 -5.82
CA THR A 70 -14.23 -9.90 -5.47
C THR A 70 -15.45 -10.45 -6.21
N GLY A 71 -16.12 -9.59 -6.99
CA GLY A 71 -17.28 -9.92 -7.79
C GLY A 71 -17.87 -8.69 -8.46
N HIS A 72 -19.01 -8.84 -9.12
CA HIS A 72 -19.69 -7.74 -9.77
C HIS A 72 -20.05 -6.64 -8.77
N ASN A 73 -19.46 -5.46 -8.96
CA ASN A 73 -19.59 -4.31 -8.06
C ASN A 73 -19.40 -4.64 -6.55
N GLU A 74 -18.49 -5.56 -6.25
CA GLU A 74 -18.12 -5.92 -4.88
C GLU A 74 -16.61 -5.77 -4.69
N PHE A 75 -16.21 -4.91 -3.77
CA PHE A 75 -14.83 -4.55 -3.53
C PHE A 75 -14.51 -4.76 -2.05
N GLN A 76 -13.75 -5.80 -1.76
CA GLN A 76 -13.35 -6.14 -0.40
C GLN A 76 -12.19 -5.25 0.04
N TYR A 77 -12.19 -4.82 1.29
CA TYR A 77 -11.06 -4.12 1.87
C TYR A 77 -9.81 -5.01 1.92
N ALA A 78 -8.70 -4.50 1.44
CA ALA A 78 -7.45 -5.24 1.28
C ALA A 78 -6.43 -4.87 2.38
N ALA A 79 -6.85 -4.98 3.65
CA ALA A 79 -5.98 -4.84 4.81
C ALA A 79 -6.62 -5.53 6.01
N PHE A 80 -5.91 -5.63 7.12
CA PHE A 80 -6.45 -6.16 8.35
C PHE A 80 -7.33 -5.11 9.05
N ILE A 81 -8.59 -5.44 9.33
CA ILE A 81 -9.55 -4.47 9.89
C ILE A 81 -9.68 -4.57 11.40
N ALA A 82 -9.59 -5.78 11.96
CA ALA A 82 -9.77 -6.02 13.37
C ALA A 82 -8.81 -7.10 13.89
N LYS A 83 -8.32 -6.92 15.11
CA LYS A 83 -7.50 -7.94 15.78
C LYS A 83 -8.31 -9.19 16.16
N ASN A 84 -9.59 -9.00 16.38
CA ASN A 84 -10.54 -10.07 16.69
C ASN A 84 -11.64 -10.05 15.64
N MET A 85 -11.74 -11.12 14.86
CA MET A 85 -12.74 -11.27 13.82
C MET A 85 -14.18 -11.32 14.38
N ALA A 86 -14.36 -11.66 15.65
CA ALA A 86 -15.64 -11.59 16.33
C ALA A 86 -16.22 -10.17 16.40
N ASP A 87 -15.36 -9.14 16.37
CA ASP A 87 -15.78 -7.74 16.37
C ASP A 87 -16.48 -7.33 15.06
N LEU A 88 -16.26 -8.09 13.98
CA LEU A 88 -16.93 -7.87 12.70
C LEU A 88 -18.26 -8.63 12.58
N THR A 89 -18.44 -9.73 13.29
CA THR A 89 -19.50 -10.70 12.97
C THR A 89 -20.52 -10.98 14.08
N GLY A 90 -20.54 -10.30 15.16
CA GLY A 90 -21.52 -10.65 16.20
C GLY A 90 -21.49 -9.82 17.44
N ASN A 91 -20.67 -8.81 17.45
CA ASN A 91 -20.57 -7.91 18.58
C ASN A 91 -21.54 -6.74 18.41
N SER A 92 -22.11 -6.25 19.48
CA SER A 92 -22.99 -5.07 19.51
C SER A 92 -22.34 -3.80 18.90
N ASN A 93 -21.01 -3.81 18.76
CA ASN A 93 -20.24 -2.71 18.19
C ASN A 93 -19.97 -2.83 16.67
N SER A 94 -20.41 -3.92 16.02
CA SER A 94 -20.10 -4.18 14.60
C SER A 94 -20.69 -3.12 13.66
N GLU A 95 -21.89 -2.64 13.93
CA GLU A 95 -22.53 -1.59 13.13
C GLU A 95 -21.82 -0.26 13.32
N GLN A 96 -21.44 0.07 14.55
CA GLN A 96 -20.69 1.30 14.84
C GLN A 96 -19.29 1.25 14.22
N LEU A 97 -18.62 0.09 14.25
CA LEU A 97 -17.33 -0.12 13.60
C LEU A 97 -17.46 0.08 12.09
N LEU A 98 -18.46 -0.54 11.46
CA LEU A 98 -18.74 -0.39 10.04
C LEU A 98 -18.98 1.09 9.69
N TYR A 99 -19.81 1.77 10.43
CA TYR A 99 -20.11 3.18 10.23
C TYR A 99 -18.84 4.04 10.34
N ASN A 100 -18.09 3.88 11.41
CA ASN A 100 -16.87 4.66 11.66
C ASN A 100 -15.81 4.41 10.59
N PHE A 101 -15.75 3.18 10.08
CA PHE A 101 -14.79 2.81 9.05
C PHE A 101 -15.25 3.27 7.65
N SER A 102 -16.47 2.91 7.26
CA SER A 102 -16.99 3.20 5.92
C SER A 102 -17.18 4.69 5.67
N SER A 103 -17.60 5.44 6.69
CA SER A 103 -17.81 6.89 6.58
C SER A 103 -16.57 7.69 6.17
N ARG A 104 -15.37 7.13 6.41
CA ARG A 104 -14.10 7.74 5.99
C ARG A 104 -13.86 7.65 4.49
N PHE A 105 -14.47 6.66 3.83
CA PHE A 105 -14.19 6.32 2.43
C PHE A 105 -15.37 6.63 1.49
N VAL A 106 -16.58 6.79 2.00
CA VAL A 106 -17.73 7.15 1.16
C VAL A 106 -17.46 8.49 0.47
N ASN A 107 -17.71 8.53 -0.85
CA ASN A 107 -17.39 9.61 -1.79
C ASN A 107 -15.89 9.77 -2.11
N GLU A 108 -15.01 8.94 -1.57
CA GLU A 108 -13.62 8.95 -2.00
C GLU A 108 -13.47 8.37 -3.41
N LYS A 109 -12.55 8.97 -4.16
CA LYS A 109 -12.16 8.46 -5.48
C LYS A 109 -11.18 7.32 -5.34
N VAL A 110 -11.36 6.31 -6.16
CA VAL A 110 -10.49 5.13 -6.24
C VAL A 110 -10.13 4.86 -7.70
N GLN A 111 -8.95 4.25 -7.91
CA GLN A 111 -8.47 3.87 -9.23
C GLN A 111 -8.10 2.39 -9.26
N ALA A 112 -8.54 1.72 -10.32
CA ALA A 112 -8.17 0.34 -10.61
C ALA A 112 -6.90 0.28 -11.44
N TYR A 113 -6.08 -0.73 -11.23
CA TYR A 113 -4.87 -0.94 -11.99
C TYR A 113 -4.60 -2.44 -12.22
N GLU A 114 -3.84 -2.73 -13.26
CA GLU A 114 -3.38 -4.09 -13.56
C GLU A 114 -2.33 -4.51 -12.52
N PRO A 115 -2.48 -5.67 -11.85
CA PRO A 115 -1.68 -6.00 -10.67
C PRO A 115 -0.18 -6.21 -10.92
N ARG A 116 0.23 -6.48 -12.16
CA ARG A 116 1.64 -6.68 -12.51
C ARG A 116 2.30 -5.45 -13.11
N SER A 117 1.65 -4.84 -14.09
CA SER A 117 2.21 -3.69 -14.81
C SER A 117 1.94 -2.35 -14.12
N GLY A 118 0.93 -2.29 -13.23
CA GLY A 118 0.43 -1.03 -12.68
C GLY A 118 -0.35 -0.19 -13.68
N ALA A 119 -0.69 -0.73 -14.86
CA ALA A 119 -1.43 0.00 -15.88
C ALA A 119 -2.80 0.42 -15.36
N TYR A 120 -3.15 1.68 -15.58
CA TYR A 120 -4.43 2.23 -15.17
C TYR A 120 -5.58 1.56 -15.94
N LEU A 121 -6.60 1.10 -15.22
CA LEU A 121 -7.78 0.43 -15.77
C LEU A 121 -9.05 1.28 -15.69
N GLY A 122 -9.15 2.19 -14.73
CA GLY A 122 -10.32 3.03 -14.56
C GLY A 122 -10.35 3.76 -13.22
N ILE A 123 -11.31 4.66 -13.07
CA ILE A 123 -11.57 5.41 -11.86
C ILE A 123 -13.01 5.21 -11.42
N GLY A 124 -13.25 5.15 -10.13
CA GLY A 124 -14.56 5.04 -9.53
C GLY A 124 -14.71 5.91 -8.29
N VAL A 125 -15.91 5.88 -7.73
CA VAL A 125 -16.24 6.58 -6.48
C VAL A 125 -16.92 5.60 -5.53
N ILE A 126 -16.42 5.50 -4.31
CA ILE A 126 -17.04 4.68 -3.27
C ILE A 126 -18.39 5.29 -2.88
N LYS A 127 -19.46 4.49 -2.98
CA LYS A 127 -20.83 4.93 -2.69
C LYS A 127 -21.37 4.42 -1.38
N ASP A 128 -21.05 3.20 -1.04
CA ASP A 128 -21.61 2.51 0.11
C ASP A 128 -20.67 1.42 0.59
N ALA A 129 -20.93 0.91 1.80
CA ALA A 129 -20.25 -0.23 2.35
C ALA A 129 -21.18 -1.07 3.23
N TYR A 130 -20.96 -2.36 3.28
CA TYR A 130 -21.68 -3.26 4.16
C TYR A 130 -20.77 -4.32 4.76
N LEU A 131 -21.17 -4.85 5.92
CA LEU A 131 -20.47 -5.95 6.55
C LEU A 131 -20.93 -7.27 5.95
N CYS A 132 -20.00 -8.03 5.39
CA CYS A 132 -20.26 -9.38 4.89
C CYS A 132 -19.85 -10.42 5.96
N SER A 133 -20.81 -10.96 6.68
CA SER A 133 -20.57 -11.97 7.72
C SER A 133 -19.91 -13.24 7.18
N ARG A 134 -20.26 -13.65 5.94
CA ARG A 134 -19.66 -14.83 5.29
C ARG A 134 -18.17 -14.64 5.00
N ARG A 135 -17.75 -13.44 4.57
CA ARG A 135 -16.34 -13.11 4.28
C ARG A 135 -15.61 -12.55 5.48
N ASN A 136 -16.36 -12.22 6.52
CA ASN A 136 -15.87 -11.54 7.71
C ASN A 136 -15.02 -10.30 7.36
N ASN A 137 -15.58 -9.48 6.47
CA ASN A 137 -14.90 -8.31 5.94
C ASN A 137 -15.91 -7.23 5.51
N ILE A 138 -15.42 -6.02 5.34
CA ILE A 138 -16.21 -4.91 4.79
C ILE A 138 -16.13 -4.97 3.26
N ILE A 139 -17.28 -4.89 2.63
CA ILE A 139 -17.45 -4.86 1.18
C ILE A 139 -17.94 -3.48 0.80
N PHE A 140 -17.26 -2.86 -0.14
CA PHE A 140 -17.62 -1.57 -0.70
C PHE A 140 -18.36 -1.73 -2.03
N LYS A 141 -19.22 -0.77 -2.31
CA LYS A 141 -19.82 -0.53 -3.63
C LYS A 141 -19.15 0.66 -4.28
N VAL A 142 -18.73 0.51 -5.51
CA VAL A 142 -17.95 1.53 -6.23
C VAL A 142 -18.59 1.77 -7.59
N ASP A 143 -19.08 2.97 -7.83
CA ASP A 143 -19.61 3.35 -9.14
C ASP A 143 -18.47 3.58 -10.12
N GLY A 144 -18.67 3.15 -11.38
CA GLY A 144 -17.74 3.36 -12.49
C GLY A 144 -16.70 2.25 -12.66
N LEU A 145 -16.73 1.21 -11.82
CA LEU A 145 -15.79 0.08 -11.86
C LEU A 145 -16.49 -1.28 -11.90
N GLU A 146 -17.75 -1.34 -12.30
CA GLU A 146 -18.59 -2.54 -12.28
C GLU A 146 -18.12 -3.63 -13.26
N TYR A 147 -17.32 -3.25 -14.25
CA TYR A 147 -16.78 -4.14 -15.30
C TYR A 147 -15.52 -4.90 -14.90
N LEU A 148 -14.96 -4.62 -13.73
CA LEU A 148 -13.69 -5.21 -13.32
C LEU A 148 -13.82 -6.69 -12.96
N LEU A 149 -12.77 -7.44 -13.25
CA LEU A 149 -12.67 -8.85 -12.90
C LEU A 149 -12.22 -9.04 -11.46
N PRO A 150 -12.67 -10.13 -10.80
CA PRO A 150 -12.15 -10.52 -9.49
C PRO A 150 -10.63 -10.60 -9.46
N GLY A 151 -10.02 -10.13 -8.37
CA GLY A 151 -8.57 -10.04 -8.21
C GLY A 151 -7.98 -8.68 -8.65
N THR A 152 -8.76 -7.81 -9.29
CA THR A 152 -8.26 -6.47 -9.67
C THR A 152 -8.08 -5.61 -8.42
N PRO A 153 -6.87 -5.07 -8.18
CA PRO A 153 -6.59 -4.16 -7.07
C PRO A 153 -7.07 -2.74 -7.37
N ILE A 154 -7.47 -2.06 -6.31
CA ILE A 154 -8.04 -0.71 -6.38
C ILE A 154 -7.41 0.14 -5.29
N ALA A 155 -6.64 1.14 -5.69
CA ALA A 155 -6.01 2.10 -4.80
C ALA A 155 -6.91 3.31 -4.55
N PHE A 156 -6.84 3.90 -3.37
CA PHE A 156 -7.39 5.23 -3.12
C PHE A 156 -6.62 6.26 -3.95
N VAL A 157 -7.33 7.20 -4.56
CA VAL A 157 -6.68 8.33 -5.26
C VAL A 157 -6.08 9.26 -4.24
N ASP A 158 -4.76 9.34 -4.23
CA ASP A 158 -4.03 10.14 -3.25
C ASP A 158 -4.25 11.65 -3.47
N LYS A 159 -4.37 12.36 -2.35
CA LYS A 159 -4.52 13.81 -2.28
C LYS A 159 -3.29 14.41 -1.60
N LEU A 160 -2.14 14.33 -2.27
CA LEU A 160 -0.93 14.96 -1.74
C LEU A 160 -1.11 16.47 -1.63
N VAL A 161 -1.09 16.96 -0.42
CA VAL A 161 -1.12 18.39 -0.09
C VAL A 161 0.17 18.76 0.64
N HIS A 162 0.83 19.82 0.16
CA HIS A 162 1.97 20.43 0.84
C HIS A 162 1.65 21.89 1.11
N LYS A 163 1.49 22.22 2.37
CA LYS A 163 1.15 23.58 2.81
C LYS A 163 1.81 23.87 4.16
N ASP A 164 2.39 25.05 4.32
CA ASP A 164 2.96 25.55 5.58
C ASP A 164 3.92 24.57 6.28
N ASN A 165 4.83 23.93 5.49
CA ASN A 165 5.75 22.88 5.93
C ASN A 165 5.09 21.57 6.41
N LEU A 166 3.79 21.39 6.16
CA LEU A 166 3.06 20.17 6.45
C LEU A 166 2.78 19.41 5.15
N ILE A 167 2.95 18.10 5.20
CA ILE A 167 2.60 17.19 4.11
C ILE A 167 1.44 16.31 4.60
N SER A 168 0.39 16.23 3.79
CA SER A 168 -0.75 15.34 4.02
C SER A 168 -0.99 14.52 2.77
N ALA A 169 -1.01 13.19 2.93
CA ALA A 169 -1.25 12.20 1.89
C ALA A 169 -1.50 10.84 2.55
N GLN A 170 -1.67 9.79 1.76
CA GLN A 170 -1.58 8.41 2.24
C GLN A 170 -0.09 8.07 2.45
N LEU A 171 0.47 8.46 3.58
CA LEU A 171 1.92 8.40 3.84
C LEU A 171 2.41 7.07 4.40
N ASP A 172 1.53 6.26 4.93
CA ASP A 172 1.83 4.95 5.51
C ASP A 172 2.00 3.89 4.41
N ASN A 173 3.22 3.40 4.12
CA ASN A 173 4.48 3.84 4.71
C ASN A 173 5.43 4.42 3.63
N VAL A 174 4.90 5.00 2.57
CA VAL A 174 5.70 5.60 1.47
C VAL A 174 6.67 6.67 1.96
N ILE A 175 6.37 7.31 3.09
CA ILE A 175 7.28 8.32 3.65
C ILE A 175 8.58 7.67 4.14
N SER A 176 8.53 6.52 4.80
CA SER A 176 9.73 5.80 5.23
C SER A 176 10.52 5.28 4.02
N VAL A 177 9.84 4.82 2.97
CA VAL A 177 10.48 4.43 1.70
C VAL A 177 11.22 5.62 1.11
N ALA A 178 10.60 6.80 1.05
CA ALA A 178 11.23 8.03 0.55
C ALA A 178 12.44 8.44 1.39
N ILE A 179 12.36 8.31 2.72
CA ILE A 179 13.47 8.57 3.64
C ILE A 179 14.65 7.63 3.33
N ILE A 180 14.40 6.34 3.14
CA ILE A 180 15.45 5.36 2.87
C ILE A 180 16.14 5.66 1.53
N ILE A 181 15.39 5.95 0.47
CA ILE A 181 15.99 6.35 -0.83
C ILE A 181 16.86 7.59 -0.64
N TYR A 182 16.35 8.59 0.08
CA TYR A 182 17.09 9.82 0.33
C TYR A 182 18.34 9.58 1.20
N MET A 183 18.30 8.67 2.17
CA MET A 183 19.46 8.25 2.96
C MET A 183 20.55 7.63 2.07
N TYR A 184 20.19 6.77 1.11
CA TYR A 184 21.17 6.26 0.13
C TYR A 184 21.82 7.37 -0.70
N GLN A 185 21.04 8.34 -1.17
CA GLN A 185 21.56 9.50 -1.87
C GLN A 185 22.51 10.36 -1.01
N LEU A 186 22.36 10.31 0.32
CA LEU A 186 23.24 10.97 1.28
C LEU A 186 24.44 10.09 1.74
N GLY A 187 24.58 8.88 1.17
CA GLY A 187 25.71 8.00 1.45
C GLY A 187 25.46 6.93 2.51
N TYR A 188 24.21 6.58 2.82
CA TYR A 188 23.93 5.39 3.63
C TYR A 188 24.45 4.15 2.91
N LYS A 189 25.19 3.29 3.66
CA LYS A 189 25.92 2.15 3.10
C LYS A 189 25.38 0.78 3.49
N GLY A 190 24.46 0.72 4.46
CA GLY A 190 23.89 -0.51 4.98
C GLY A 190 22.86 -1.15 4.07
N THR A 191 22.12 -2.11 4.60
CA THR A 191 21.06 -2.83 3.90
C THR A 191 19.68 -2.30 4.28
N ALA A 192 18.81 -2.13 3.27
CA ALA A 192 17.39 -1.81 3.47
C ALA A 192 16.49 -2.92 2.95
N PHE A 193 15.43 -3.24 3.71
CA PHE A 193 14.40 -4.20 3.36
C PHE A 193 13.09 -3.45 3.10
N PHE A 194 12.51 -3.69 1.94
CA PHE A 194 11.18 -3.15 1.60
C PHE A 194 10.22 -4.34 1.51
N THR A 195 9.22 -4.37 2.39
CA THR A 195 8.37 -5.55 2.59
C THR A 195 6.94 -5.32 2.13
N ALA A 196 6.31 -6.36 1.60
CA ALA A 196 4.89 -6.42 1.32
C ALA A 196 4.06 -6.85 2.53
N SER A 197 2.74 -6.69 2.44
CA SER A 197 1.75 -7.32 3.32
C SER A 197 1.85 -6.94 4.82
N GLU A 198 2.37 -5.76 5.16
CA GLU A 198 2.37 -5.28 6.55
C GLU A 198 0.96 -5.01 7.02
N GLU A 199 0.16 -4.36 6.21
CA GLU A 199 -1.25 -4.04 6.47
C GLU A 199 -2.16 -5.28 6.59
N ALA A 200 -1.63 -6.46 6.19
CA ALA A 200 -2.22 -7.76 6.44
C ALA A 200 -1.58 -8.51 7.63
N GLY A 201 -0.64 -7.87 8.35
CA GLY A 201 0.06 -8.44 9.50
C GLY A 201 1.04 -9.56 9.14
N LYS A 202 1.62 -9.57 7.95
CA LYS A 202 2.44 -10.68 7.44
C LYS A 202 3.88 -10.31 7.06
N SER A 203 4.25 -9.03 7.02
CA SER A 203 5.56 -8.57 6.54
C SER A 203 6.75 -9.19 7.27
N TRP A 204 6.61 -9.45 8.57
CA TRP A 204 7.65 -10.07 9.40
C TRP A 204 8.12 -11.43 8.87
N ARG A 205 7.26 -12.18 8.13
CA ARG A 205 7.61 -13.49 7.55
C ARG A 205 8.72 -13.38 6.52
N PHE A 206 8.70 -12.33 5.71
CA PHE A 206 9.72 -12.08 4.70
C PHE A 206 11.07 -11.71 5.29
N LEU A 207 11.09 -11.10 6.48
CA LEU A 207 12.31 -10.73 7.18
C LEU A 207 12.96 -11.91 7.91
N LEU A 208 12.16 -12.86 8.43
CA LEU A 208 12.69 -14.04 9.14
C LEU A 208 13.57 -14.94 8.28
N GLU A 209 13.45 -14.88 6.98
CA GLU A 209 14.30 -15.64 6.06
C GLU A 209 15.72 -15.06 5.96
N TRP A 210 15.95 -13.85 6.51
CA TRP A 210 17.23 -13.13 6.47
C TRP A 210 17.99 -13.15 7.81
N PHE A 211 17.34 -13.45 8.91
CA PHE A 211 17.86 -13.46 10.26
C PHE A 211 17.61 -14.79 10.96
#